data_48edb8eb19c49fdc215e7b737c510ced
#
_entry.id   48edb8eb19c49fdc215e7b737c510ced
#
_cell.length_a   1.000
_cell.length_b   1.000
_cell.length_c   1.000
_cell.angle_alpha   90.00
_cell.angle_beta   90.00
_cell.angle_gamma   90.00
#
_symmetry.space_group_name_H-M   'P 1'
#
loop_
_entity.id
_entity.type
_entity.pdbx_description
1 polymer ?
#
loop_
_entity_poly.entity_id
_entity_poly.type
_entity_poly.pdbx_seq_one_letter_code
_entity_poly.pdbx_strand_id
1 'polypeptide(L)'
;PFNIASYALFTMMVAQVCDLQPGEFVHTFGDAHLYLNHLEQAELQLSRDIRPLPTMKINPEVKDIFGFKYEDFELVNYDPHTH
;
A
#
# COMPACT_ATOMS: atom_id res chain seq x y z
N PRO A 1 -5.87 7.35 2.74
CA PRO A 1 -5.39 6.10 2.12
C PRO A 1 -3.89 5.87 2.19
N PHE A 2 -3.11 6.95 2.23
CA PHE A 2 -1.65 6.82 2.24
C PHE A 2 -1.15 5.99 3.43
N ASN A 3 -1.74 6.17 4.61
CA ASN A 3 -1.34 5.42 5.79
C ASN A 3 -1.64 3.92 5.66
N ILE A 4 -2.68 3.56 4.92
CA ILE A 4 -2.99 2.15 4.65
C ILE A 4 -1.83 1.52 3.88
N ALA A 5 -1.38 2.18 2.82
CA ALA A 5 -0.26 1.70 2.01
C ALA A 5 1.03 1.60 2.83
N SER A 6 1.32 2.59 3.69
CA SER A 6 2.50 2.60 4.54
C SER A 6 2.53 1.40 5.49
N TYR A 7 1.43 1.13 6.17
CA TYR A 7 1.40 0.04 7.13
C TYR A 7 1.32 -1.33 6.45
N ALA A 8 0.70 -1.41 5.27
CA ALA A 8 0.75 -2.63 4.48
C ALA A 8 2.19 -2.95 4.07
N LEU A 9 2.94 -1.95 3.61
CA LEU A 9 4.36 -2.12 3.29
C LEU A 9 5.17 -2.52 4.52
N PHE A 10 4.91 -1.88 5.64
CA PHE A 10 5.59 -2.21 6.91
C PHE A 10 5.35 -3.67 7.30
N THR A 11 4.13 -4.17 7.11
CA THR A 11 3.80 -5.57 7.35
C THR A 11 4.67 -6.49 6.50
N MET A 12 4.86 -6.16 5.24
CA MET A 12 5.72 -6.93 4.33
C MET A 12 7.18 -6.88 4.77
N MET A 13 7.67 -5.73 5.21
CA MET A 13 9.05 -5.57 5.68
C MET A 13 9.31 -6.41 6.93
N VAL A 14 8.42 -6.37 7.90
CA VAL A 14 8.55 -7.16 9.14
C VAL A 14 8.48 -8.65 8.83
N ALA A 15 7.57 -9.06 7.95
CA ALA A 15 7.47 -10.46 7.55
C ALA A 15 8.77 -10.95 6.93
N GLN A 16 9.39 -10.16 6.06
CA GLN A 16 10.65 -10.53 5.43
C GLN A 16 11.78 -10.67 6.44
N VAL A 17 11.90 -9.71 7.34
CA VAL A 17 12.96 -9.72 8.37
C VAL A 17 12.80 -10.92 9.31
N CYS A 18 11.57 -11.31 9.60
CA CYS A 18 11.25 -12.44 10.48
C CYS A 18 11.17 -13.78 9.74
N ASP A 19 11.44 -13.80 8.44
CA ASP A 19 11.34 -14.99 7.59
C ASP A 19 9.92 -15.59 7.62
N LEU A 20 8.92 -14.74 7.53
CA LEU A 20 7.51 -15.09 7.52
C LEU A 20 6.84 -14.63 6.24
N GLN A 21 5.72 -15.25 5.90
CA GLN A 21 4.87 -14.81 4.80
C GLN A 21 3.85 -13.80 5.34
N PRO A 22 3.61 -12.67 4.66
CA PRO A 22 2.56 -11.76 5.07
C PRO A 22 1.19 -12.42 4.94
N GLY A 23 0.35 -12.26 5.95
CA GLY A 23 -1.03 -12.72 5.92
C GLY A 23 -1.97 -11.60 5.51
N GLU A 24 -3.08 -11.48 6.22
CA GLU A 24 -4.03 -10.40 5.98
C GLU A 24 -3.60 -9.11 6.67
N PHE A 25 -3.86 -8.00 6.00
CA PHE A 25 -3.77 -6.68 6.60
C PHE A 25 -5.18 -6.16 6.79
N VAL A 26 -5.64 -6.13 8.05
CA VAL A 26 -7.00 -5.70 8.37
C VAL A 26 -6.97 -4.26 8.85
N HIS A 27 -7.64 -3.38 8.11
CA HIS A 27 -7.69 -1.96 8.44
C HIS A 27 -9.11 -1.58 8.88
N THR A 28 -9.22 -1.01 10.08
CA THR A 28 -10.49 -0.57 10.64
C THR A 28 -10.44 0.93 10.89
N PHE A 29 -11.46 1.62 10.41
CA PHE A 29 -11.62 3.05 10.66
C PHE A 29 -12.43 3.25 11.94
N GLY A 30 -11.83 3.93 12.92
CA GLY A 30 -12.56 4.30 14.14
C GLY A 30 -13.44 5.53 13.92
N ASP A 31 -13.01 6.43 13.08
CA ASP A 31 -13.70 7.68 12.77
C ASP A 31 -13.50 7.98 11.29
N ALA A 32 -14.38 7.40 10.46
CA ALA A 32 -14.31 7.57 9.01
C ALA A 32 -15.21 8.71 8.57
N HIS A 33 -14.68 9.62 7.75
CA HIS A 33 -15.47 10.70 7.20
C HIS A 33 -14.94 11.15 5.85
N LEU A 34 -15.84 11.73 5.07
CA LEU A 34 -15.56 12.32 3.77
C LEU A 34 -15.73 13.83 3.89
N TYR A 35 -14.69 14.59 3.58
CA TYR A 35 -14.76 16.04 3.64
C TYR A 35 -15.71 16.58 2.57
N LEU A 36 -16.43 17.66 2.90
CA LEU A 36 -17.42 18.26 2.00
C LEU A 36 -16.80 18.75 0.69
N ASN A 37 -15.55 19.17 0.72
CA ASN A 37 -14.85 19.62 -0.49
C ASN A 37 -14.22 18.48 -1.30
N HIS A 38 -14.50 17.22 -0.95
CA HIS A 38 -13.97 16.05 -1.65
C HIS A 38 -15.08 15.20 -2.31
N LEU A 39 -16.31 15.70 -2.35
CA LEU A 39 -17.43 14.94 -2.90
C LEU A 39 -17.27 14.64 -4.39
N GLU A 40 -16.80 15.61 -5.16
CA GLU A 40 -16.56 15.41 -6.60
C GLU A 40 -15.48 14.39 -6.86
N GLN A 41 -14.41 14.44 -6.08
CA GLN A 41 -13.30 13.48 -6.19
C GLN A 41 -13.77 12.06 -5.85
N ALA A 42 -14.64 11.91 -4.84
CA ALA A 42 -15.20 10.62 -4.48
C ALA A 42 -16.09 10.06 -5.59
N GLU A 43 -16.93 10.89 -6.19
CA GLU A 43 -17.78 10.48 -7.32
C GLU A 43 -16.93 10.04 -8.52
N LEU A 44 -15.89 10.82 -8.84
CA LEU A 44 -14.98 10.46 -9.92
C LEU A 44 -14.32 9.11 -9.67
N GLN A 45 -13.84 8.87 -8.46
CA GLN A 45 -13.21 7.61 -8.11
C GLN A 45 -14.17 6.43 -8.23
N LEU A 46 -15.40 6.60 -7.77
CA LEU A 46 -16.43 5.55 -7.86
C LEU A 46 -16.84 5.24 -9.30
N SER A 47 -16.69 6.20 -10.21
CA SER A 47 -17.01 6.01 -11.63
C SER A 47 -15.93 5.28 -12.41
N ARG A 48 -14.72 5.16 -11.84
CA ARG A 48 -13.58 4.56 -12.54
C ARG A 48 -13.59 3.04 -12.43
N ASP A 49 -13.14 2.38 -13.48
CA ASP A 49 -12.98 0.94 -13.47
C ASP A 49 -11.82 0.52 -12.57
N ILE A 50 -11.99 -0.63 -11.92
CA ILE A 50 -10.93 -1.21 -11.10
C ILE A 50 -9.86 -1.76 -12.03
N ARG A 51 -8.61 -1.42 -11.77
CA ARG A 51 -7.46 -1.92 -12.50
C ARG A 51 -6.76 -3.02 -11.71
N PRO A 52 -5.95 -3.88 -12.35
CA PRO A 52 -5.21 -4.90 -11.63
C PRO A 52 -4.39 -4.31 -10.50
N LEU A 53 -4.37 -5.01 -9.37
CA LEU A 53 -3.61 -4.57 -8.20
C LEU A 53 -2.12 -4.66 -8.48
N PRO A 54 -1.34 -3.65 -8.10
CA PRO A 54 0.11 -3.71 -8.23
C PRO A 54 0.71 -4.69 -7.22
N THR A 55 1.95 -5.08 -7.48
CA THR A 55 2.71 -5.92 -6.57
C THR A 55 3.93 -5.14 -6.09
N MET A 56 4.21 -5.22 -4.81
CA MET A 56 5.43 -4.65 -4.23
C MET A 56 6.49 -5.73 -4.13
N LYS A 57 7.63 -5.51 -4.78
CA LYS A 57 8.80 -6.37 -4.64
C LYS A 57 9.79 -5.72 -3.69
N ILE A 58 10.30 -6.51 -2.77
CA ILE A 58 11.32 -6.06 -1.80
C ILE A 58 12.57 -6.88 -2.04
N ASN A 59 13.74 -6.22 -2.00
CA ASN A 59 15.01 -6.90 -2.15
C ASN A 59 15.15 -8.00 -1.09
N PRO A 60 15.19 -9.28 -1.49
CA PRO A 60 15.16 -10.40 -0.54
C PRO A 60 16.45 -10.54 0.29
N GLU A 61 17.51 -9.82 -0.07
CA GLU A 61 18.76 -9.86 0.66
C GLU A 61 18.73 -9.06 1.96
N VAL A 62 17.78 -8.14 2.11
CA VAL A 62 17.67 -7.32 3.32
C VAL A 62 17.00 -8.12 4.42
N LYS A 63 17.72 -8.36 5.52
CA LYS A 63 17.26 -9.18 6.66
C LYS A 63 17.19 -8.40 7.97
N ASP A 64 17.58 -7.13 7.96
CA ASP A 64 17.55 -6.24 9.12
C ASP A 64 16.57 -5.11 8.85
N ILE A 65 15.65 -4.88 9.78
CA ILE A 65 14.62 -3.84 9.64
C ILE A 65 15.24 -2.45 9.42
N PHE A 66 16.42 -2.20 9.94
CA PHE A 66 17.12 -0.93 9.75
C PHE A 66 18.00 -0.89 8.50
N GLY A 67 18.09 -2.01 7.77
CA GLY A 67 18.90 -2.11 6.58
C GLY A 67 18.18 -1.76 5.29
N PHE A 68 16.87 -1.50 5.33
CA PHE A 68 16.11 -1.16 4.14
C PHE A 68 16.45 0.22 3.63
N LYS A 69 16.56 0.33 2.30
CA LYS A 69 16.75 1.60 1.59
C LYS A 69 15.65 1.75 0.55
N TYR A 70 15.44 2.96 0.07
CA TYR A 70 14.43 3.23 -0.94
C TYR A 70 14.57 2.32 -2.17
N GLU A 71 15.82 2.08 -2.59
CA GLU A 71 16.12 1.26 -3.78
C GLU A 71 15.76 -0.22 -3.61
N ASP A 72 15.53 -0.67 -2.39
CA ASP A 72 15.17 -2.06 -2.10
C ASP A 72 13.72 -2.38 -2.46
N PHE A 73 12.92 -1.36 -2.80
CA PHE A 73 11.49 -1.50 -3.09
C PHE A 73 11.20 -1.22 -4.55
N GLU A 74 10.37 -2.06 -5.16
CA GLU A 74 9.92 -1.88 -6.54
C GLU A 74 8.43 -2.14 -6.62
N LEU A 75 7.68 -1.15 -7.12
CA LEU A 75 6.25 -1.29 -7.36
C LEU A 75 6.04 -1.77 -8.79
N VAL A 76 5.47 -2.96 -8.92
CA VAL A 76 5.33 -3.66 -10.21
C VAL A 76 3.88 -3.66 -10.65
N ASN A 77 3.64 -3.41 -11.94
CA ASN A 77 2.31 -3.40 -12.55
C ASN A 77 1.40 -2.33 -11.96
N TYR A 78 1.97 -1.20 -11.56
CA TYR A 78 1.19 -0.08 -11.07
C TYR A 78 0.78 0.78 -12.27
N ASP A 79 -0.51 0.73 -12.59
CA ASP A 79 -1.11 1.46 -13.70
C ASP A 79 -2.31 2.24 -13.19
N PRO A 80 -2.08 3.37 -12.53
CA PRO A 80 -3.18 4.15 -11.94
C PRO A 80 -3.93 4.96 -13.00
N HIS A 81 -5.16 5.34 -12.65
CA HIS A 81 -5.86 6.36 -13.41
C HIS A 81 -5.16 7.72 -13.24
N THR A 82 -5.35 8.60 -14.21
CA THR A 82 -4.81 9.95 -14.13
C THR A 82 -5.48 10.73 -13.00
N HIS A 83 -4.77 11.75 -12.52
CA HIS A 83 -5.32 12.65 -11.50
C HIS A 83 -6.58 13.36 -11.93
#